data_f7b56c6c89efb9e3faff9a7076dea879
#
_entry.id   f7b56c6c89efb9e3faff9a7076dea879
#
_cell.length_a   1.000
_cell.length_b   1.000
_cell.length_c   1.000
_cell.angle_alpha   90.00
_cell.angle_beta   90.00
_cell.angle_gamma   90.00
#
_symmetry.space_group_name_H-M   'P 1'
#
loop_
_entity.id
_entity.type
_entity.pdbx_description
1 polymer ?
#
loop_
_entity_poly.entity_id
_entity_poly.type
_entity_poly.pdbx_seq_one_letter_code
_entity_poly.pdbx_strand_id
1 'polypeptide(L)'
;MTNKTVLITGGAGFIGSALADRLLGKGYNVAVVDNFATGRRDNLVQRPNLEILEGSITDQELMADFFSKVNPDVVVHAAASYKAPEAWVEDSATNVVGTSIIVNEAKNAEVDRFIYFQTALCYGLHPEEQPIPIDHELRPRESSYAISKTAGENYLALSGLNWVSFRLANGYGPRNITGPLPTFFQRLNNGSSVFVMDTRRDFIFIEDLIDVVERAVDGEG
;
A
#
# COMPACT_ATOMS: atom_id res chain seq x y z
N MET A 1 -4.22 -26.31 2.38
CA MET A 1 -4.91 -25.05 2.19
C MET A 1 -4.65 -24.23 3.45
N THR A 2 -4.09 -23.05 3.31
CA THR A 2 -3.89 -22.17 4.47
C THR A 2 -5.26 -21.61 4.86
N ASN A 3 -5.65 -21.77 6.12
CA ASN A 3 -6.91 -21.19 6.63
C ASN A 3 -6.76 -19.71 6.98
N LYS A 4 -5.61 -19.08 6.61
CA LYS A 4 -5.32 -17.69 6.95
C LYS A 4 -6.20 -16.71 6.18
N THR A 5 -6.69 -15.70 6.88
CA THR A 5 -7.42 -14.56 6.33
C THR A 5 -6.50 -13.34 6.25
N VAL A 6 -6.33 -12.79 5.06
CA VAL A 6 -5.51 -11.60 4.82
C VAL A 6 -6.41 -10.43 4.44
N LEU A 7 -6.39 -9.37 5.25
CA LEU A 7 -7.09 -8.13 4.95
C LEU A 7 -6.16 -7.19 4.20
N ILE A 8 -6.60 -6.72 3.02
CA ILE A 8 -5.84 -5.81 2.16
C ILE A 8 -6.61 -4.49 2.04
N THR A 9 -6.08 -3.41 2.61
CA THR A 9 -6.63 -2.08 2.36
C THR A 9 -6.11 -1.54 1.04
N GLY A 10 -6.93 -0.81 0.27
CA GLY A 10 -6.56 -0.40 -1.08
C GLY A 10 -6.42 -1.58 -2.05
N GLY A 11 -7.19 -2.65 -1.81
CA GLY A 11 -7.07 -3.91 -2.53
C GLY A 11 -7.53 -3.88 -3.99
N ALA A 12 -8.25 -2.84 -4.42
CA ALA A 12 -8.61 -2.64 -5.83
C ALA A 12 -7.56 -1.83 -6.62
N GLY A 13 -6.51 -1.33 -5.93
CA GLY A 13 -5.38 -0.61 -6.52
C GLY A 13 -4.38 -1.53 -7.22
N PHE A 14 -3.29 -0.93 -7.72
CA PHE A 14 -2.24 -1.60 -8.46
C PHE A 14 -1.59 -2.76 -7.67
N ILE A 15 -1.04 -2.46 -6.49
CA ILE A 15 -0.34 -3.44 -5.66
C ILE A 15 -1.34 -4.38 -4.98
N GLY A 16 -2.39 -3.80 -4.37
CA GLY A 16 -3.37 -4.57 -3.59
C GLY A 16 -4.08 -5.65 -4.41
N SER A 17 -4.46 -5.34 -5.65
CA SER A 17 -5.16 -6.31 -6.50
C SER A 17 -4.25 -7.41 -7.05
N ALA A 18 -2.98 -7.09 -7.34
CA ALA A 18 -2.00 -8.11 -7.73
C ALA A 18 -1.72 -9.09 -6.58
N LEU A 19 -1.60 -8.56 -5.36
CA LEU A 19 -1.44 -9.40 -4.16
C LEU A 19 -2.70 -10.24 -3.89
N ALA A 20 -3.90 -9.65 -4.00
CA ALA A 20 -5.15 -10.37 -3.84
C ALA A 20 -5.24 -11.57 -4.79
N ASP A 21 -4.94 -11.38 -6.09
CA ASP A 21 -4.93 -12.47 -7.07
C ASP A 21 -3.95 -13.59 -6.71
N ARG A 22 -2.74 -13.23 -6.27
CA ARG A 22 -1.71 -14.18 -5.84
C ARG A 22 -2.18 -15.00 -4.64
N LEU A 23 -2.68 -14.36 -3.60
CA LEU A 23 -3.09 -15.02 -2.36
C LEU A 23 -4.33 -15.90 -2.58
N LEU A 24 -5.33 -15.40 -3.34
CA LEU A 24 -6.50 -16.17 -3.70
C LEU A 24 -6.13 -17.43 -4.52
N GLY A 25 -5.17 -17.30 -5.43
CA GLY A 25 -4.64 -18.43 -6.23
C GLY A 25 -3.95 -19.49 -5.37
N LYS A 26 -3.43 -19.13 -4.20
CA LYS A 26 -2.79 -20.03 -3.22
C LYS A 26 -3.75 -20.54 -2.14
N GLY A 27 -5.03 -20.15 -2.20
CA GLY A 27 -6.07 -20.66 -1.31
C GLY A 27 -6.20 -19.93 0.02
N TYR A 28 -5.66 -18.71 0.14
CA TYR A 28 -5.95 -17.82 1.27
C TYR A 28 -7.38 -17.30 1.21
N ASN A 29 -7.96 -16.96 2.36
CA ASN A 29 -9.11 -16.09 2.41
C ASN A 29 -8.62 -14.64 2.31
N VAL A 30 -9.19 -13.86 1.43
CA VAL A 30 -8.79 -12.46 1.21
C VAL A 30 -9.99 -11.56 1.47
N ALA A 31 -9.80 -10.58 2.35
CA ALA A 31 -10.74 -9.50 2.57
C ALA A 31 -10.13 -8.20 2.02
N VAL A 32 -10.89 -7.46 1.23
CA VAL A 32 -10.46 -6.20 0.62
C VAL A 32 -11.35 -5.06 1.12
N VAL A 33 -10.75 -3.95 1.51
CA VAL A 33 -11.44 -2.67 1.66
C VAL A 33 -10.85 -1.65 0.69
N ASP A 34 -11.72 -0.99 -0.09
CA ASP A 34 -11.34 0.04 -1.06
C ASP A 34 -12.49 1.02 -1.26
N ASN A 35 -12.20 2.31 -1.34
CA ASN A 35 -13.20 3.33 -1.64
C ASN A 35 -13.35 3.62 -3.14
N PHE A 36 -12.60 2.89 -3.96
CA PHE A 36 -12.56 3.01 -5.43
C PHE A 36 -12.26 4.42 -5.97
N ALA A 37 -11.61 5.26 -5.16
CA ALA A 37 -11.21 6.60 -5.60
C ALA A 37 -10.15 6.55 -6.73
N THR A 38 -9.28 5.54 -6.70
CA THR A 38 -8.26 5.26 -7.74
C THR A 38 -8.23 3.78 -8.11
N GLY A 39 -8.63 2.90 -7.21
CA GLY A 39 -8.82 1.48 -7.45
C GLY A 39 -9.96 1.19 -8.42
N ARG A 40 -9.90 0.07 -9.10
CA ARG A 40 -10.90 -0.33 -10.10
C ARG A 40 -11.56 -1.65 -9.69
N ARG A 41 -12.90 -1.72 -9.79
CA ARG A 41 -13.65 -2.94 -9.48
C ARG A 41 -13.25 -4.12 -10.37
N ASP A 42 -12.92 -3.86 -11.64
CA ASP A 42 -12.50 -4.86 -12.59
C ASP A 42 -11.08 -5.45 -12.32
N ASN A 43 -10.33 -4.85 -11.40
CA ASN A 43 -9.10 -5.45 -10.90
C ASN A 43 -9.35 -6.62 -9.92
N LEU A 44 -10.57 -6.74 -9.38
CA LEU A 44 -10.93 -7.77 -8.40
C LEU A 44 -11.86 -8.81 -9.05
N VAL A 45 -11.31 -9.99 -9.34
CA VAL A 45 -12.10 -11.11 -9.90
C VAL A 45 -12.83 -11.81 -8.76
N GLN A 46 -14.16 -11.82 -8.81
CA GLN A 46 -14.98 -12.45 -7.79
C GLN A 46 -14.65 -13.94 -7.63
N ARG A 47 -14.40 -14.37 -6.39
CA ARG A 47 -14.09 -15.75 -6.01
C ARG A 47 -14.76 -16.07 -4.67
N PRO A 48 -15.02 -17.36 -4.35
CA PRO A 48 -15.69 -17.75 -3.11
C PRO A 48 -14.93 -17.33 -1.83
N ASN A 49 -13.59 -17.23 -1.91
CA ASN A 49 -12.70 -16.85 -0.81
C ASN A 49 -12.27 -15.38 -0.87
N LEU A 50 -13.00 -14.52 -1.62
CA LEU A 50 -12.80 -13.07 -1.65
C LEU A 50 -14.01 -12.36 -1.07
N GLU A 51 -13.77 -11.54 -0.06
CA GLU A 51 -14.74 -10.58 0.47
C GLU A 51 -14.32 -9.16 0.12
N ILE A 52 -15.25 -8.34 -0.34
CA ILE A 52 -14.99 -6.95 -0.75
C ILE A 52 -15.91 -6.02 0.03
N LEU A 53 -15.31 -5.08 0.75
CA LEU A 53 -15.99 -3.95 1.35
C LEU A 53 -15.69 -2.67 0.55
N GLU A 54 -16.73 -2.02 0.04
CA GLU A 54 -16.61 -0.67 -0.47
C GLU A 54 -16.71 0.33 0.68
N GLY A 55 -15.61 1.01 0.99
CA GLY A 55 -15.58 1.96 2.09
C GLY A 55 -14.24 2.63 2.26
N SER A 56 -14.23 3.68 3.09
CA SER A 56 -13.00 4.41 3.42
C SER A 56 -12.36 3.87 4.69
N ILE A 57 -11.06 3.76 4.70
CA ILE A 57 -10.27 3.45 5.91
C ILE A 57 -10.36 4.55 6.98
N THR A 58 -10.91 5.73 6.63
CA THR A 58 -11.14 6.84 7.57
C THR A 58 -12.46 6.73 8.31
N ASP A 59 -13.31 5.78 7.95
CA ASP A 59 -14.56 5.47 8.64
C ASP A 59 -14.29 4.44 9.73
N GLN A 60 -14.15 4.92 10.95
CA GLN A 60 -13.76 4.10 12.09
C GLN A 60 -14.80 3.02 12.45
N GLU A 61 -16.08 3.36 12.41
CA GLU A 61 -17.14 2.40 12.74
C GLU A 61 -17.20 1.28 11.70
N LEU A 62 -17.15 1.66 10.41
CA LEU A 62 -17.12 0.70 9.32
C LEU A 62 -15.91 -0.23 9.40
N MET A 63 -14.73 0.29 9.76
CA MET A 63 -13.52 -0.54 9.92
C MET A 63 -13.63 -1.48 11.10
N ALA A 64 -14.14 -1.03 12.25
CA ALA A 64 -14.33 -1.88 13.42
C ALA A 64 -15.30 -3.05 13.11
N ASP A 65 -16.43 -2.77 12.45
CA ASP A 65 -17.38 -3.79 12.03
C ASP A 65 -16.76 -4.79 11.05
N PHE A 66 -15.98 -4.29 10.08
CA PHE A 66 -15.34 -5.15 9.09
C PHE A 66 -14.26 -6.04 9.68
N PHE A 67 -13.41 -5.51 10.54
CA PHE A 67 -12.39 -6.31 11.26
C PHE A 67 -13.05 -7.39 12.12
N SER A 68 -14.10 -7.04 12.87
CA SER A 68 -14.87 -8.00 13.67
C SER A 68 -15.48 -9.12 12.81
N LYS A 69 -15.96 -8.78 11.62
CA LYS A 69 -16.57 -9.73 10.69
C LYS A 69 -15.55 -10.69 10.06
N VAL A 70 -14.41 -10.16 9.58
CA VAL A 70 -13.45 -10.96 8.81
C VAL A 70 -12.39 -11.61 9.70
N ASN A 71 -12.15 -11.08 10.89
CA ASN A 71 -11.16 -11.54 11.87
C ASN A 71 -9.82 -11.90 11.19
N PRO A 72 -9.08 -10.91 10.64
CA PRO A 72 -7.90 -11.17 9.83
C PRO A 72 -6.72 -11.66 10.67
N ASP A 73 -5.97 -12.62 10.15
CA ASP A 73 -4.67 -13.04 10.71
C ASP A 73 -3.56 -12.07 10.30
N VAL A 74 -3.65 -11.49 9.10
CA VAL A 74 -2.64 -10.58 8.54
C VAL A 74 -3.31 -9.36 7.93
N VAL A 75 -2.75 -8.18 8.16
CA VAL A 75 -3.14 -6.94 7.50
C VAL A 75 -2.06 -6.48 6.53
N VAL A 76 -2.45 -6.21 5.29
CA VAL A 76 -1.59 -5.57 4.28
C VAL A 76 -2.18 -4.19 3.97
N HIS A 77 -1.51 -3.15 4.44
CA HIS A 77 -2.00 -1.78 4.34
C HIS A 77 -1.45 -1.08 3.09
N ALA A 78 -2.20 -1.18 1.97
CA ALA A 78 -1.84 -0.58 0.69
C ALA A 78 -2.70 0.65 0.31
N ALA A 79 -3.73 0.98 1.08
CA ALA A 79 -4.50 2.20 0.88
C ALA A 79 -3.63 3.44 1.14
N ALA A 80 -3.66 4.39 0.24
CA ALA A 80 -2.96 5.67 0.37
C ALA A 80 -3.57 6.75 -0.52
N SER A 81 -3.46 8.02 -0.09
CA SER A 81 -3.65 9.19 -0.94
C SER A 81 -2.29 9.70 -1.41
N TYR A 82 -2.21 10.10 -2.70
CA TYR A 82 -1.00 10.65 -3.34
C TYR A 82 -1.32 11.45 -4.61
N LYS A 83 -2.52 12.06 -4.68
CA LYS A 83 -3.07 12.63 -5.93
C LYS A 83 -2.38 13.90 -6.41
N ALA A 84 -2.10 14.83 -5.49
CA ALA A 84 -1.54 16.13 -5.84
C ALA A 84 -0.58 16.61 -4.75
N PRO A 85 0.45 17.39 -5.11
CA PRO A 85 1.43 17.91 -4.13
C PRO A 85 0.81 18.74 -3.00
N GLU A 86 -0.34 19.37 -3.26
CA GLU A 86 -1.04 20.25 -2.32
C GLU A 86 -2.27 19.61 -1.66
N ALA A 87 -2.49 18.32 -1.84
CA ALA A 87 -3.59 17.57 -1.24
C ALA A 87 -3.35 17.23 0.25
N TRP A 88 -2.87 18.19 1.04
CA TRP A 88 -2.40 17.98 2.41
C TRP A 88 -3.48 17.43 3.34
N VAL A 89 -4.71 17.93 3.22
CA VAL A 89 -5.84 17.46 4.04
C VAL A 89 -6.17 16.01 3.69
N GLU A 90 -6.23 15.68 2.40
CA GLU A 90 -6.56 14.33 1.92
C GLU A 90 -5.43 13.34 2.27
N ASP A 91 -4.18 13.74 2.11
CA ASP A 91 -3.02 12.95 2.52
C ASP A 91 -3.03 12.69 4.03
N SER A 92 -3.30 13.72 4.84
CA SER A 92 -3.37 13.58 6.30
C SER A 92 -4.55 12.71 6.72
N ALA A 93 -5.72 12.91 6.13
CA ALA A 93 -6.91 12.12 6.46
C ALA A 93 -6.69 10.63 6.12
N THR A 94 -6.19 10.33 4.91
CA THR A 94 -6.03 8.94 4.48
C THR A 94 -4.79 8.29 5.09
N ASN A 95 -3.60 8.92 4.94
CA ASN A 95 -2.34 8.28 5.28
C ASN A 95 -1.98 8.36 6.77
N VAL A 96 -2.57 9.30 7.51
CA VAL A 96 -2.33 9.42 8.96
C VAL A 96 -3.53 8.91 9.75
N VAL A 97 -4.69 9.55 9.61
CA VAL A 97 -5.90 9.16 10.37
C VAL A 97 -6.36 7.76 9.98
N GLY A 98 -6.50 7.48 8.67
CA GLY A 98 -6.89 6.16 8.19
C GLY A 98 -5.92 5.07 8.63
N THR A 99 -4.59 5.31 8.50
CA THR A 99 -3.59 4.35 8.98
C THR A 99 -3.71 4.12 10.49
N SER A 100 -3.92 5.17 11.30
CA SER A 100 -4.07 5.00 12.75
C SER A 100 -5.30 4.19 13.14
N ILE A 101 -6.41 4.34 12.41
CA ILE A 101 -7.61 3.51 12.57
C ILE A 101 -7.29 2.05 12.26
N ILE A 102 -6.71 1.76 11.10
CA ILE A 102 -6.35 0.38 10.71
C ILE A 102 -5.37 -0.26 11.70
N VAL A 103 -4.40 0.49 12.21
CA VAL A 103 -3.46 0.00 13.24
C VAL A 103 -4.20 -0.33 14.53
N ASN A 104 -5.14 0.50 14.97
CA ASN A 104 -5.93 0.23 16.17
C ASN A 104 -6.82 -1.00 16.00
N GLU A 105 -7.51 -1.14 14.88
CA GLU A 105 -8.34 -2.32 14.62
C GLU A 105 -7.50 -3.58 14.48
N ALA A 106 -6.31 -3.51 13.88
CA ALA A 106 -5.38 -4.63 13.83
C ALA A 106 -4.90 -5.07 15.24
N LYS A 107 -4.68 -4.10 16.16
CA LYS A 107 -4.38 -4.41 17.57
C LYS A 107 -5.56 -5.07 18.27
N ASN A 108 -6.76 -4.53 18.09
CA ASN A 108 -7.99 -5.06 18.71
C ASN A 108 -8.27 -6.50 18.24
N ALA A 109 -7.97 -6.79 16.97
CA ALA A 109 -8.12 -8.11 16.36
C ALA A 109 -6.94 -9.05 16.65
N GLU A 110 -5.89 -8.59 17.35
CA GLU A 110 -4.69 -9.37 17.70
C GLU A 110 -4.04 -10.02 16.45
N VAL A 111 -3.94 -9.28 15.33
CA VAL A 111 -3.38 -9.83 14.10
C VAL A 111 -1.94 -10.32 14.29
N ASP A 112 -1.60 -11.46 13.67
CA ASP A 112 -0.26 -12.05 13.72
C ASP A 112 0.81 -11.16 13.08
N ARG A 113 0.40 -10.39 12.04
CA ARG A 113 1.33 -9.57 11.25
C ARG A 113 0.66 -8.38 10.60
N PHE A 114 1.42 -7.26 10.55
CA PHE A 114 1.02 -6.04 9.83
C PHE A 114 2.06 -5.68 8.78
N ILE A 115 1.66 -5.55 7.52
CA ILE A 115 2.54 -5.19 6.41
C ILE A 115 2.16 -3.79 5.91
N TYR A 116 3.13 -2.89 5.93
CA TYR A 116 2.95 -1.49 5.55
C TYR A 116 3.74 -1.13 4.30
N PHE A 117 3.09 -0.45 3.36
CA PHE A 117 3.78 0.14 2.23
C PHE A 117 4.13 1.60 2.51
N GLN A 118 5.39 1.84 2.77
CA GLN A 118 6.01 3.16 2.89
C GLN A 118 6.56 3.58 1.52
N THR A 119 7.02 4.80 1.39
CA THR A 119 7.65 5.34 0.19
C THR A 119 9.14 5.60 0.40
N ALA A 120 9.96 5.41 -0.62
CA ALA A 120 11.37 5.81 -0.60
C ALA A 120 11.56 7.34 -0.45
N LEU A 121 10.52 8.15 -0.72
CA LEU A 121 10.53 9.59 -0.46
C LEU A 121 10.67 9.94 1.03
N CYS A 122 10.48 8.97 1.94
CA CYS A 122 10.72 9.17 3.37
C CYS A 122 12.17 9.55 3.69
N TYR A 123 13.13 9.21 2.82
CA TYR A 123 14.54 9.57 2.97
C TYR A 123 14.86 11.01 2.49
N GLY A 124 13.89 11.70 1.89
CA GLY A 124 14.08 13.01 1.24
C GLY A 124 14.54 12.90 -0.21
N LEU A 125 14.63 14.06 -0.89
CA LEU A 125 15.04 14.13 -2.30
C LEU A 125 16.57 14.02 -2.49
N HIS A 126 17.34 14.30 -1.44
CA HIS A 126 18.78 14.34 -1.46
C HIS A 126 19.36 13.52 -0.30
N PRO A 127 19.28 12.17 -0.36
CA PRO A 127 19.88 11.32 0.67
C PRO A 127 21.40 11.51 0.69
N GLU A 128 21.99 11.46 1.88
CA GLU A 128 23.43 11.72 2.09
C GLU A 128 24.29 10.57 1.54
N GLU A 129 23.72 9.38 1.44
CA GLU A 129 24.42 8.17 1.04
C GLU A 129 23.62 7.40 -0.01
N GLN A 130 24.32 6.83 -1.01
CA GLN A 130 23.75 5.99 -2.07
C GLN A 130 24.69 4.80 -2.38
N PRO A 131 24.17 3.56 -2.37
CA PRO A 131 22.77 3.17 -2.08
C PRO A 131 22.35 3.53 -0.65
N ILE A 132 21.07 3.89 -0.48
CA ILE A 132 20.54 4.33 0.81
C ILE A 132 20.52 3.13 1.77
N PRO A 133 21.21 3.17 2.93
CA PRO A 133 21.13 2.11 3.92
C PRO A 133 19.76 2.11 4.62
N ILE A 134 19.37 0.96 5.17
CA ILE A 134 18.03 0.77 5.74
C ILE A 134 17.81 1.63 7.01
N ASP A 135 18.90 1.94 7.72
CA ASP A 135 18.94 2.76 8.94
C ASP A 135 19.19 4.26 8.68
N HIS A 136 19.23 4.67 7.39
CA HIS A 136 19.34 6.09 7.03
C HIS A 136 18.21 6.92 7.69
N GLU A 137 18.56 8.10 8.17
CA GLU A 137 17.61 9.04 8.79
C GLU A 137 16.45 9.37 7.84
N LEU A 138 15.22 9.38 8.38
CA LEU A 138 14.04 9.78 7.62
C LEU A 138 13.90 11.31 7.58
N ARG A 139 13.80 11.88 6.37
CA ARG A 139 13.71 13.33 6.13
C ARG A 139 12.58 13.67 5.13
N PRO A 140 11.31 13.37 5.46
CA PRO A 140 10.18 13.48 4.51
C PRO A 140 9.69 14.93 4.31
N ARG A 141 10.59 15.92 4.17
CA ARG A 141 10.26 17.34 4.29
C ARG A 141 9.68 17.98 3.03
N GLU A 142 9.92 17.39 1.87
CA GLU A 142 9.60 18.01 0.57
C GLU A 142 8.27 17.52 -0.03
N SER A 143 7.54 16.64 0.65
CA SER A 143 6.32 16.04 0.13
C SER A 143 5.31 15.75 1.23
N SER A 144 4.08 16.31 1.10
CA SER A 144 2.96 16.00 1.98
C SER A 144 2.71 14.49 2.05
N TYR A 145 2.80 13.81 0.91
CA TYR A 145 2.71 12.36 0.82
C TYR A 145 3.77 11.66 1.68
N ALA A 146 5.05 12.04 1.55
CA ALA A 146 6.12 11.43 2.34
C ALA A 146 5.98 11.71 3.83
N ILE A 147 5.59 12.94 4.21
CA ILE A 147 5.32 13.34 5.60
C ILE A 147 4.21 12.45 6.18
N SER A 148 3.08 12.37 5.50
CA SER A 148 1.92 11.63 5.97
C SER A 148 2.16 10.10 6.03
N LYS A 149 2.86 9.53 5.05
CA LYS A 149 3.25 8.12 5.08
C LYS A 149 4.23 7.82 6.23
N THR A 150 5.17 8.72 6.51
CA THR A 150 6.10 8.57 7.62
C THR A 150 5.40 8.70 8.97
N ALA A 151 4.41 9.59 9.09
CA ALA A 151 3.58 9.67 10.29
C ALA A 151 2.81 8.36 10.53
N GLY A 152 2.23 7.75 9.48
CA GLY A 152 1.59 6.43 9.57
C GLY A 152 2.54 5.32 10.04
N GLU A 153 3.77 5.27 9.50
CA GLU A 153 4.82 4.32 9.95
C GLU A 153 5.16 4.52 11.43
N ASN A 154 5.22 5.77 11.91
CA ASN A 154 5.48 6.06 13.32
C ASN A 154 4.36 5.57 14.24
N TYR A 155 3.08 5.71 13.85
CA TYR A 155 1.97 5.12 14.60
C TYR A 155 2.06 3.61 14.65
N LEU A 156 2.43 2.98 13.55
CA LEU A 156 2.64 1.54 13.50
C LEU A 156 3.79 1.11 14.43
N ALA A 157 4.90 1.85 14.46
CA ALA A 157 6.03 1.60 15.36
C ALA A 157 5.64 1.70 16.85
N LEU A 158 4.68 2.58 17.20
CA LEU A 158 4.14 2.70 18.55
C LEU A 158 3.16 1.57 18.92
N SER A 159 2.66 0.82 17.95
CA SER A 159 1.54 -0.10 18.13
C SER A 159 1.88 -1.33 18.98
N GLY A 160 3.12 -1.79 18.95
CA GLY A 160 3.55 -3.07 19.51
C GLY A 160 3.19 -4.29 18.65
N LEU A 161 2.59 -4.11 17.46
CA LEU A 161 2.32 -5.19 16.51
C LEU A 161 3.63 -5.77 15.95
N ASN A 162 3.56 -7.02 15.49
CA ASN A 162 4.60 -7.59 14.63
C ASN A 162 4.42 -7.04 13.22
N TRP A 163 5.31 -6.14 12.78
CA TRP A 163 5.14 -5.44 11.52
C TRP A 163 6.40 -5.38 10.66
N VAL A 164 6.20 -5.19 9.37
CA VAL A 164 7.25 -4.88 8.40
C VAL A 164 6.82 -3.73 7.49
N SER A 165 7.76 -2.86 7.15
CA SER A 165 7.53 -1.73 6.24
C SER A 165 8.37 -1.86 4.99
N PHE A 166 7.73 -1.80 3.82
CA PHE A 166 8.39 -1.76 2.53
C PHE A 166 8.50 -0.32 2.04
N ARG A 167 9.70 0.25 2.04
CA ARG A 167 9.98 1.60 1.53
C ARG A 167 10.17 1.57 0.02
N LEU A 168 9.05 1.61 -0.69
CA LEU A 168 9.00 1.37 -2.12
C LEU A 168 9.50 2.56 -2.95
N ALA A 169 10.24 2.27 -4.01
CA ALA A 169 10.51 3.17 -5.12
C ALA A 169 9.34 3.14 -6.12
N ASN A 170 9.61 3.08 -7.43
CA ASN A 170 8.55 3.10 -8.45
C ASN A 170 8.17 1.66 -8.82
N GLY A 171 7.01 1.21 -8.38
CA GLY A 171 6.43 -0.03 -8.88
C GLY A 171 5.93 0.14 -10.32
N TYR A 172 6.08 -0.90 -11.14
CA TYR A 172 5.51 -0.91 -12.50
C TYR A 172 4.99 -2.29 -12.88
N GLY A 173 4.07 -2.32 -13.84
CA GLY A 173 3.48 -3.56 -14.36
C GLY A 173 2.00 -3.40 -14.73
N PRO A 174 1.31 -4.50 -14.99
CA PRO A 174 -0.14 -4.51 -15.28
C PRO A 174 -0.95 -3.80 -14.19
N ARG A 175 -2.00 -3.07 -14.57
CA ARG A 175 -2.87 -2.26 -13.69
C ARG A 175 -2.23 -0.99 -13.12
N ASN A 176 -0.95 -0.71 -13.38
CA ASN A 176 -0.35 0.55 -12.97
C ASN A 176 -0.83 1.68 -13.88
N ILE A 177 -1.45 2.71 -13.29
CA ILE A 177 -2.02 3.87 -14.02
C ILE A 177 -1.26 5.17 -13.74
N THR A 178 -0.27 5.15 -12.85
CA THR A 178 0.45 6.35 -12.38
C THR A 178 1.96 6.16 -12.44
N GLY A 179 2.68 7.28 -12.39
CA GLY A 179 4.15 7.26 -12.45
C GLY A 179 4.70 7.40 -13.87
N PRO A 180 6.04 7.41 -14.02
CA PRO A 180 6.66 7.76 -15.31
C PRO A 180 6.36 6.76 -16.42
N LEU A 181 6.43 5.47 -16.17
CA LEU A 181 6.27 4.45 -17.22
C LEU A 181 4.85 4.46 -17.85
N PRO A 182 3.75 4.39 -17.07
CA PRO A 182 2.41 4.48 -17.64
C PRO A 182 2.17 5.83 -18.34
N THR A 183 2.67 6.93 -17.76
CA THR A 183 2.52 8.27 -18.35
C THR A 183 3.23 8.35 -19.70
N PHE A 184 4.45 7.86 -19.82
CA PHE A 184 5.20 7.87 -21.08
C PHE A 184 4.52 6.99 -22.13
N PHE A 185 4.10 5.79 -21.74
CA PHE A 185 3.40 4.87 -22.61
C PHE A 185 2.11 5.49 -23.18
N GLN A 186 1.27 6.07 -22.32
CA GLN A 186 0.02 6.71 -22.75
C GLN A 186 0.27 7.90 -23.68
N ARG A 187 1.24 8.77 -23.35
CA ARG A 187 1.56 9.93 -24.19
C ARG A 187 2.07 9.51 -25.55
N LEU A 188 3.00 8.57 -25.62
CA LEU A 188 3.54 8.07 -26.88
C LEU A 188 2.48 7.39 -27.73
N ASN A 189 1.61 6.55 -27.14
CA ASN A 189 0.50 5.94 -27.87
C ASN A 189 -0.47 6.97 -28.45
N ASN A 190 -0.64 8.12 -27.80
CA ASN A 190 -1.48 9.20 -28.28
C ASN A 190 -0.73 10.16 -29.23
N GLY A 191 0.47 9.82 -29.67
CA GLY A 191 1.28 10.66 -30.55
C GLY A 191 1.81 11.94 -29.89
N SER A 192 1.77 12.03 -28.55
CA SER A 192 2.25 13.19 -27.79
C SER A 192 3.72 13.00 -27.40
N SER A 193 4.46 14.12 -27.32
CA SER A 193 5.82 14.11 -26.81
C SER A 193 5.86 13.84 -25.31
N VAL A 194 6.96 13.22 -24.84
CA VAL A 194 7.26 13.05 -23.41
C VAL A 194 8.36 14.04 -23.03
N PHE A 195 8.25 14.56 -21.80
CA PHE A 195 9.30 15.38 -21.21
C PHE A 195 10.17 14.49 -20.31
N VAL A 196 11.46 14.46 -20.57
CA VAL A 196 12.43 13.69 -19.81
C VAL A 196 13.39 14.65 -19.12
N MET A 197 13.55 14.48 -17.81
CA MET A 197 14.54 15.19 -17.01
C MET A 197 15.76 14.30 -16.80
N ASP A 198 16.93 14.90 -16.60
CA ASP A 198 18.12 14.16 -16.17
C ASP A 198 17.96 13.75 -14.69
N THR A 199 17.39 12.58 -14.50
CA THR A 199 17.11 12.02 -13.18
C THR A 199 17.29 10.50 -13.19
N ARG A 200 17.61 9.93 -12.04
CA ARG A 200 17.68 8.47 -11.83
C ARG A 200 16.51 8.07 -10.94
N ARG A 201 15.92 6.91 -11.23
CA ARG A 201 14.84 6.32 -10.44
C ARG A 201 15.01 4.81 -10.40
N ASP A 202 14.74 4.24 -9.25
CA ASP A 202 14.63 2.80 -9.10
C ASP A 202 13.24 2.32 -9.46
N PHE A 203 13.18 1.16 -10.10
CA PHE A 203 11.94 0.53 -10.50
C PHE A 203 11.91 -0.92 -10.03
N ILE A 204 10.75 -1.37 -9.55
CA ILE A 204 10.49 -2.76 -9.21
C ILE A 204 9.29 -3.28 -10.00
N PHE A 205 9.45 -4.43 -10.66
CA PHE A 205 8.34 -5.08 -11.35
C PHE A 205 7.34 -5.64 -10.34
N ILE A 206 6.05 -5.57 -10.68
CA ILE A 206 4.98 -5.93 -9.72
C ILE A 206 5.11 -7.37 -9.22
N GLU A 207 5.45 -8.34 -10.08
CA GLU A 207 5.58 -9.73 -9.64
C GLU A 207 6.72 -9.92 -8.64
N ASP A 208 7.88 -9.25 -8.84
CA ASP A 208 8.99 -9.30 -7.90
C ASP A 208 8.60 -8.69 -6.54
N LEU A 209 7.84 -7.59 -6.56
CA LEU A 209 7.30 -7.01 -5.33
C LEU A 209 6.34 -7.97 -4.63
N ILE A 210 5.42 -8.57 -5.38
CA ILE A 210 4.42 -9.50 -4.81
C ILE A 210 5.09 -10.74 -4.23
N ASP A 211 6.15 -11.26 -4.84
CA ASP A 211 6.91 -12.39 -4.29
C ASP A 211 7.50 -12.07 -2.90
N VAL A 212 8.03 -10.86 -2.72
CA VAL A 212 8.57 -10.45 -1.41
C VAL A 212 7.46 -10.19 -0.39
N VAL A 213 6.36 -9.55 -0.82
CA VAL A 213 5.21 -9.28 0.07
C VAL A 213 4.54 -10.59 0.51
N GLU A 214 4.40 -11.55 -0.38
CA GLU A 214 3.86 -12.87 -0.07
C GLU A 214 4.70 -13.56 1.04
N ARG A 215 6.03 -13.55 0.91
CA ARG A 215 6.93 -14.08 1.96
C ARG A 215 6.72 -13.39 3.29
N ALA A 216 6.49 -12.06 3.30
CA ALA A 216 6.16 -11.34 4.51
C ALA A 216 4.78 -11.75 5.09
N VAL A 217 3.78 -12.05 4.26
CA VAL A 217 2.48 -12.63 4.68
C VAL A 217 2.67 -14.00 5.34
N ASP A 218 3.63 -14.78 4.86
CA ASP A 218 3.98 -16.10 5.42
C ASP A 218 4.83 -16.01 6.70
N GLY A 219 5.25 -14.83 7.11
CA GLY A 219 5.96 -14.59 8.36
C GLY A 219 7.46 -14.38 8.21
N GLU A 220 7.99 -14.24 6.99
CA GLU A 220 9.40 -13.92 6.78
C GLU A 220 9.68 -12.41 6.95
N GLY A 221 10.88 -12.07 7.48
CA GLY A 221 11.36 -10.68 7.66
C GLY A 221 11.13 -10.09 9.05
#